data_63bb743315b1f374ad96f8b039067e83
#
_entry.id   63bb743315b1f374ad96f8b039067e83
#
_cell.length_a   1.000
_cell.length_b   1.000
_cell.length_c   1.000
_cell.angle_alpha   90.00
_cell.angle_beta   90.00
_cell.angle_gamma   90.00
#
_symmetry.space_group_name_H-M   'P 1'
#
loop_
_entity.id
_entity.type
_entity.pdbx_description
1 polymer ?
#
loop_
_entity_poly.entity_id
_entity_poly.type
_entity_poly.pdbx_seq_one_letter_code
_entity_poly.pdbx_strand_id
1 'polypeptide(L)'
;MPLEGPQQIASRHVWLLLLIVVVCGCWPSRPTPVQPGIAGSQYVPDASFAGLDDVYAGSDGAALGYVRYDKPGAKTALVYLHGIESHSGWFAKAATLLRDRGYDVYCLDRRGSGINRENRGFVSGHADSYKTLLADLRTFIQPLRNRYDSVFLVGLSWGGKLALGYGLTHPEDIRGLVLITPGIRALVDVSLFTKLRILVFSWTQPLEPIAIPIVPEMFTTTPRYLDFIHRDPLRLKYATAGFFFESHRLDGYIDGVMSSLRLPVQLFLAGRDRIIDNEGVRLVLEQGAQDKLEIVTYEDQTHSIQFDAPERLVQDIVKWLKRYQ
;
A
#
# COMPACT_ATOMS: atom_id res chain seq x y z
N MET A 1 35.78 -52.27 40.26
CA MET A 1 35.24 -50.90 40.39
C MET A 1 36.24 -49.98 39.71
N PRO A 2 35.99 -49.48 38.53
CA PRO A 2 36.77 -48.39 37.89
C PRO A 2 36.00 -47.09 38.05
N LEU A 3 36.77 -46.05 38.33
CA LEU A 3 36.41 -44.66 38.47
C LEU A 3 36.20 -44.03 37.07
N GLU A 4 35.03 -43.47 36.83
CA GLU A 4 34.75 -42.66 35.64
C GLU A 4 35.21 -41.22 35.89
N GLY A 5 36.01 -40.70 34.96
CA GLY A 5 36.49 -39.32 34.94
C GLY A 5 35.53 -38.39 34.16
N PRO A 6 35.64 -37.07 34.36
CA PRO A 6 34.74 -36.10 33.76
C PRO A 6 35.20 -35.68 32.37
N GLN A 7 34.37 -35.92 31.35
CA GLN A 7 34.48 -35.29 30.06
C GLN A 7 33.13 -34.80 29.58
N GLN A 8 33.13 -33.61 28.99
CA GLN A 8 32.12 -32.94 28.20
C GLN A 8 31.31 -31.81 28.85
N ILE A 9 31.98 -30.68 29.04
CA ILE A 9 31.33 -29.36 28.98
C ILE A 9 32.29 -28.42 28.24
N ALA A 10 32.33 -28.47 26.91
CA ALA A 10 33.00 -27.44 26.08
C ALA A 10 32.60 -27.62 24.62
N SER A 11 31.38 -27.27 24.21
CA SER A 11 31.09 -27.08 22.80
C SER A 11 29.77 -26.35 22.48
N ARG A 12 29.23 -25.52 23.38
CA ARG A 12 27.98 -24.79 23.10
C ARG A 12 28.12 -23.26 22.89
N HIS A 13 29.30 -22.69 23.02
CA HIS A 13 29.49 -21.23 22.91
C HIS A 13 30.26 -20.74 21.69
N VAL A 14 30.72 -21.62 20.82
CA VAL A 14 31.51 -21.23 19.63
C VAL A 14 30.61 -20.83 18.44
N TRP A 15 29.36 -21.26 18.41
CA TRP A 15 28.46 -20.97 17.28
C TRP A 15 27.72 -19.63 17.35
N LEU A 16 27.70 -18.98 18.50
CA LEU A 16 27.02 -17.67 18.65
C LEU A 16 27.92 -16.49 18.25
N LEU A 17 29.25 -16.67 18.19
CA LEU A 17 30.19 -15.61 17.83
C LEU A 17 30.48 -15.52 16.31
N LEU A 18 30.19 -16.55 15.54
CA LEU A 18 30.42 -16.58 14.09
C LEU A 18 29.29 -15.91 13.27
N LEU A 19 28.11 -15.66 13.87
CA LEU A 19 27.00 -14.99 13.21
C LEU A 19 27.11 -13.46 13.21
N ILE A 20 27.99 -12.88 14.02
CA ILE A 20 28.15 -11.41 14.15
C ILE A 20 29.20 -10.84 13.16
N VAL A 21 30.09 -11.66 12.65
CA VAL A 21 31.22 -11.16 11.81
C VAL A 21 30.89 -11.07 10.31
N VAL A 22 29.84 -11.71 9.83
CA VAL A 22 29.50 -11.72 8.38
C VAL A 22 28.64 -10.53 7.95
N VAL A 23 28.16 -9.69 8.87
CA VAL A 23 27.26 -8.57 8.56
C VAL A 23 28.00 -7.26 8.19
N CYS A 24 29.33 -7.20 8.35
CA CYS A 24 30.12 -5.97 8.13
C CYS A 24 30.81 -5.86 6.76
N GLY A 25 30.49 -6.69 5.78
CA GLY A 25 31.15 -6.66 4.47
C GLY A 25 30.25 -6.21 3.34
N CYS A 26 30.53 -5.05 2.78
CA CYS A 26 29.93 -4.43 1.58
C CYS A 26 28.56 -3.80 1.78
N TRP A 27 28.57 -2.62 2.40
CA TRP A 27 27.44 -1.69 2.40
C TRP A 27 27.36 -0.97 1.05
N PRO A 28 26.26 -1.04 0.30
CA PRO A 28 26.02 -0.08 -0.76
C PRO A 28 25.88 1.31 -0.11
N SER A 29 26.53 2.32 -0.68
CA SER A 29 26.45 3.71 -0.22
C SER A 29 25.01 4.09 0.04
N ARG A 30 24.75 4.72 1.19
CA ARG A 30 23.44 5.25 1.56
C ARG A 30 22.87 6.02 0.37
N PRO A 31 21.61 5.78 -0.05
CA PRO A 31 21.00 6.65 -1.03
C PRO A 31 21.01 8.08 -0.46
N THR A 32 21.54 9.00 -1.26
CA THR A 32 21.55 10.43 -0.91
C THR A 32 20.11 10.83 -0.59
N PRO A 33 19.84 11.54 0.52
CA PRO A 33 18.52 12.09 0.78
C PRO A 33 18.11 12.91 -0.44
N VAL A 34 16.95 12.65 -0.98
CA VAL A 34 16.38 13.47 -2.05
C VAL A 34 16.26 14.86 -1.49
N GLN A 35 16.96 15.84 -2.09
CA GLN A 35 16.93 17.22 -1.62
C GLN A 35 15.49 17.74 -1.60
N PRO A 36 15.06 18.42 -0.52
CA PRO A 36 13.78 19.09 -0.47
C PRO A 36 13.84 20.27 -1.45
N GLY A 37 13.13 20.19 -2.56
CA GLY A 37 13.19 21.31 -3.48
C GLY A 37 12.53 21.15 -4.83
N ILE A 38 11.52 20.29 -4.98
CA ILE A 38 10.63 20.41 -6.13
C ILE A 38 9.19 20.21 -5.64
N ALA A 39 8.64 21.27 -5.08
CA ALA A 39 7.20 21.45 -5.04
C ALA A 39 6.72 21.52 -6.49
N GLY A 40 5.80 20.63 -6.86
CA GLY A 40 5.20 20.63 -8.17
C GLY A 40 5.98 19.84 -9.21
N SER A 41 5.92 18.52 -9.12
CA SER A 41 6.26 17.69 -10.27
C SER A 41 5.23 17.94 -11.37
N GLN A 42 5.63 18.67 -12.40
CA GLN A 42 4.84 18.92 -13.62
C GLN A 42 4.63 17.65 -14.48
N TYR A 43 4.82 16.46 -13.91
CA TYR A 43 4.81 15.21 -14.64
C TYR A 43 3.71 14.27 -14.20
N VAL A 44 2.47 14.70 -14.37
CA VAL A 44 1.34 13.80 -14.59
C VAL A 44 0.85 14.05 -16.00
N PRO A 45 1.06 13.12 -16.95
CA PRO A 45 0.46 13.26 -18.27
C PRO A 45 -1.05 13.36 -18.06
N ASP A 46 -1.68 14.45 -18.44
CA ASP A 46 -3.13 14.72 -18.41
C ASP A 46 -3.80 15.01 -17.04
N ALA A 47 -3.08 15.14 -15.95
CA ALA A 47 -3.68 15.68 -14.74
C ALA A 47 -2.89 16.90 -14.32
N SER A 48 -3.48 18.08 -14.44
CA SER A 48 -3.05 19.18 -13.59
C SER A 48 -3.11 18.66 -12.15
N PHE A 49 -1.95 18.49 -11.49
CA PHE A 49 -1.85 18.68 -10.06
C PHE A 49 -2.24 20.14 -9.84
N ALA A 50 -3.52 20.42 -10.02
CA ALA A 50 -4.13 21.68 -9.66
C ALA A 50 -4.14 21.67 -8.14
N GLY A 51 -3.05 22.11 -7.62
CA GLY A 51 -2.67 22.36 -6.28
C GLY A 51 -3.61 21.83 -5.29
N LEU A 52 -3.34 20.94 -4.44
CA LEU A 52 -3.84 21.31 -3.21
C LEU A 52 -3.52 20.27 -2.22
N ASP A 53 -2.62 20.67 -1.49
CA ASP A 53 -2.27 20.24 -0.17
C ASP A 53 -3.42 20.49 0.82
N ASP A 54 -4.54 19.79 0.65
CA ASP A 54 -5.45 19.63 1.76
C ASP A 54 -4.74 18.79 2.83
N VAL A 55 -4.93 19.13 4.08
CA VAL A 55 -4.23 18.52 5.21
C VAL A 55 -5.24 18.06 6.24
N TYR A 56 -5.00 16.87 6.79
CA TYR A 56 -5.75 16.37 7.95
C TYR A 56 -4.78 16.00 9.09
N ALA A 57 -5.30 15.96 10.31
CA ALA A 57 -4.54 15.48 11.45
C ALA A 57 -4.53 13.95 11.49
N GLY A 58 -3.35 13.35 11.41
CA GLY A 58 -3.16 11.93 11.67
C GLY A 58 -3.48 11.57 13.12
N SER A 59 -3.40 10.30 13.44
CA SER A 59 -3.78 9.76 14.76
C SER A 59 -2.96 10.30 15.94
N ASP A 60 -1.77 10.81 15.66
CA ASP A 60 -0.87 11.47 16.61
C ASP A 60 -0.84 13.00 16.46
N GLY A 61 -1.73 13.56 15.64
CA GLY A 61 -1.78 14.99 15.33
C GLY A 61 -0.83 15.46 14.23
N ALA A 62 -0.07 14.55 13.62
CA ALA A 62 0.82 14.90 12.50
C ALA A 62 0.00 15.38 11.29
N ALA A 63 0.51 16.42 10.60
CA ALA A 63 -0.15 16.99 9.43
C ALA A 63 0.09 16.11 8.19
N LEU A 64 -0.95 15.41 7.72
CA LEU A 64 -0.93 14.54 6.57
C LEU A 64 -1.65 15.18 5.39
N GLY A 65 -0.96 15.30 4.25
CA GLY A 65 -1.52 15.84 3.02
C GLY A 65 -2.26 14.77 2.22
N TYR A 66 -3.26 15.23 1.45
CA TYR A 66 -4.01 14.43 0.48
C TYR A 66 -4.42 15.29 -0.71
N VAL A 67 -4.80 14.64 -1.81
CA VAL A 67 -5.34 15.31 -3.01
C VAL A 67 -6.83 15.04 -3.10
N ARG A 68 -7.64 16.09 -3.27
CA ARG A 68 -9.09 15.98 -3.41
C ARG A 68 -9.52 16.32 -4.83
N TYR A 69 -10.37 15.48 -5.39
CA TYR A 69 -11.11 15.73 -6.63
C TYR A 69 -12.55 16.05 -6.25
N ASP A 70 -12.78 17.35 -5.95
CA ASP A 70 -14.03 17.86 -5.40
C ASP A 70 -15.18 17.75 -6.41
N LYS A 71 -16.33 17.26 -5.91
CA LYS A 71 -17.58 17.22 -6.63
C LYS A 71 -18.71 17.84 -5.78
N PRO A 72 -19.02 19.13 -6.01
CA PRO A 72 -20.10 19.79 -5.28
C PRO A 72 -21.41 18.99 -5.35
N GLY A 73 -22.03 18.77 -4.18
CA GLY A 73 -23.29 18.03 -4.07
C GLY A 73 -23.16 16.50 -4.14
N ALA A 74 -21.95 15.95 -4.20
CA ALA A 74 -21.75 14.51 -4.12
C ALA A 74 -22.32 13.95 -2.80
N LYS A 75 -23.00 12.80 -2.91
CA LYS A 75 -23.56 12.05 -1.78
C LYS A 75 -22.64 10.93 -1.31
N THR A 76 -21.66 10.58 -2.12
CA THR A 76 -20.74 9.48 -1.88
C THR A 76 -19.30 9.96 -1.97
N ALA A 77 -18.51 9.60 -0.96
CA ALA A 77 -17.06 9.80 -0.94
C ALA A 77 -16.33 8.50 -1.26
N LEU A 78 -15.28 8.61 -2.07
CA LEU A 78 -14.32 7.55 -2.35
C LEU A 78 -12.97 7.94 -1.76
N VAL A 79 -12.41 7.10 -0.89
CA VAL A 79 -11.09 7.31 -0.30
C VAL A 79 -10.11 6.33 -0.93
N TYR A 80 -9.19 6.84 -1.75
CA TYR A 80 -8.21 6.04 -2.46
C TYR A 80 -6.90 5.90 -1.66
N LEU A 81 -6.38 4.68 -1.63
CA LEU A 81 -5.14 4.28 -0.99
C LEU A 81 -4.18 3.67 -2.03
N HIS A 82 -2.98 4.23 -2.11
CA HIS A 82 -2.00 3.91 -3.15
C HIS A 82 -1.12 2.69 -2.82
N GLY A 83 -0.44 2.14 -3.85
CA GLY A 83 0.49 1.02 -3.75
C GLY A 83 1.81 1.34 -3.02
N ILE A 84 2.70 0.33 -2.92
CA ILE A 84 3.93 0.46 -2.14
C ILE A 84 4.88 1.54 -2.68
N GLU A 85 5.08 1.60 -4.01
CA GLU A 85 5.98 2.54 -4.67
C GLU A 85 5.30 3.85 -5.09
N SER A 86 3.97 3.83 -5.23
CA SER A 86 3.19 4.89 -5.82
C SER A 86 2.74 5.95 -4.80
N HIS A 87 1.96 6.89 -5.27
CA HIS A 87 1.33 7.95 -4.51
C HIS A 87 -0.01 8.34 -5.13
N SER A 88 -0.72 9.28 -4.54
CA SER A 88 -2.04 9.79 -5.00
C SER A 88 -2.09 10.12 -6.50
N GLY A 89 -1.03 10.70 -7.05
CA GLY A 89 -0.94 11.08 -8.46
C GLY A 89 -1.06 9.92 -9.46
N TRP A 90 -0.73 8.70 -9.08
CA TRP A 90 -0.88 7.53 -9.97
C TRP A 90 -2.35 7.17 -10.23
N PHE A 91 -3.28 7.71 -9.46
CA PHE A 91 -4.72 7.50 -9.63
C PHE A 91 -5.44 8.71 -10.24
N ALA A 92 -4.73 9.79 -10.56
CA ALA A 92 -5.30 11.08 -10.95
C ALA A 92 -6.32 10.99 -12.09
N LYS A 93 -6.04 10.21 -13.14
CA LYS A 93 -6.95 10.01 -14.28
C LYS A 93 -8.25 9.34 -13.84
N ALA A 94 -8.14 8.24 -13.11
CA ALA A 94 -9.32 7.52 -12.60
C ALA A 94 -10.12 8.36 -11.59
N ALA A 95 -9.44 9.11 -10.71
CA ALA A 95 -10.09 10.02 -9.76
C ALA A 95 -10.86 11.13 -10.47
N THR A 96 -10.29 11.74 -11.53
CA THR A 96 -10.99 12.72 -12.36
C THR A 96 -12.24 12.13 -13.01
N LEU A 97 -12.14 10.94 -13.58
CA LEU A 97 -13.27 10.25 -14.19
C LEU A 97 -14.37 9.91 -13.19
N LEU A 98 -14.01 9.49 -11.96
CA LEU A 98 -14.95 9.21 -10.87
C LEU A 98 -15.67 10.50 -10.41
N ARG A 99 -14.91 11.61 -10.26
CA ARG A 99 -15.48 12.93 -9.96
C ARG A 99 -16.53 13.32 -11.01
N ASP A 100 -16.20 13.14 -12.30
CA ASP A 100 -17.10 13.48 -13.39
C ASP A 100 -18.37 12.60 -13.43
N ARG A 101 -18.34 11.43 -12.77
CA ARG A 101 -19.47 10.55 -12.54
C ARG A 101 -20.27 10.84 -11.26
N GLY A 102 -19.91 11.89 -10.50
CA GLY A 102 -20.69 12.37 -9.36
C GLY A 102 -20.12 12.01 -7.99
N TYR A 103 -18.91 11.49 -7.91
CA TYR A 103 -18.27 11.11 -6.66
C TYR A 103 -17.27 12.17 -6.18
N ASP A 104 -17.19 12.38 -4.88
CA ASP A 104 -16.10 13.14 -4.28
C ASP A 104 -14.95 12.17 -3.99
N VAL A 105 -13.75 12.43 -4.51
CA VAL A 105 -12.63 11.48 -4.44
C VAL A 105 -11.47 12.08 -3.67
N TYR A 106 -11.05 11.37 -2.62
CA TYR A 106 -9.93 11.71 -1.76
C TYR A 106 -8.79 10.73 -1.99
N CYS A 107 -7.68 11.19 -2.53
CA CYS A 107 -6.50 10.37 -2.76
C CYS A 107 -5.48 10.65 -1.66
N LEU A 108 -5.34 9.73 -0.71
CA LEU A 108 -4.46 9.88 0.44
C LEU A 108 -3.06 9.37 0.13
N ASP A 109 -2.06 10.17 0.52
CA ASP A 109 -0.68 9.68 0.63
C ASP A 109 -0.42 9.24 2.07
N ARG A 110 0.05 7.99 2.26
CA ARG A 110 0.41 7.52 3.60
C ARG A 110 1.68 8.20 4.11
N ARG A 111 1.92 8.12 5.40
CA ARG A 111 3.22 8.51 6.01
C ARG A 111 4.38 7.89 5.24
N GLY A 112 5.42 8.68 5.00
CA GLY A 112 6.61 8.27 4.26
C GLY A 112 6.43 8.07 2.77
N SER A 113 5.28 8.49 2.18
CA SER A 113 5.03 8.35 0.75
C SER A 113 4.46 9.63 0.13
N GLY A 114 4.62 9.76 -1.20
CA GLY A 114 4.07 10.86 -1.96
C GLY A 114 4.44 12.22 -1.38
N ILE A 115 3.44 13.03 -1.05
CA ILE A 115 3.62 14.36 -0.45
C ILE A 115 3.89 14.33 1.06
N ASN A 116 3.79 13.16 1.71
CA ASN A 116 3.99 12.98 3.15
C ASN A 116 5.35 12.36 3.46
N ARG A 117 6.44 13.01 3.04
CA ARG A 117 7.82 12.57 3.25
C ARG A 117 8.61 13.58 4.08
N GLU A 118 9.90 13.72 3.82
CA GLU A 118 10.85 14.54 4.60
C GLU A 118 10.39 16.00 4.73
N ASN A 119 9.74 16.54 3.71
CA ASN A 119 9.17 17.89 3.74
C ASN A 119 8.05 18.07 4.78
N ARG A 120 7.49 16.95 5.30
CA ARG A 120 6.50 16.95 6.38
C ARG A 120 6.99 16.21 7.63
N GLY A 121 8.30 15.96 7.73
CA GLY A 121 8.92 15.33 8.90
C GLY A 121 8.83 13.80 8.93
N PHE A 122 8.46 13.14 7.82
CA PHE A 122 8.42 11.69 7.73
C PHE A 122 9.63 11.13 6.97
N VAL A 123 10.05 9.95 7.34
CA VAL A 123 11.10 9.22 6.62
C VAL A 123 10.49 8.51 5.41
N SER A 124 11.07 8.71 4.23
CA SER A 124 10.64 8.05 2.99
C SER A 124 10.59 6.54 3.13
N GLY A 125 9.45 5.96 2.73
CA GLY A 125 9.22 4.52 2.76
C GLY A 125 9.09 3.91 4.16
N HIS A 126 8.90 4.73 5.22
CA HIS A 126 8.75 4.24 6.60
C HIS A 126 7.31 4.33 7.10
N ALA A 127 6.97 3.39 7.95
CA ALA A 127 5.82 3.45 8.84
C ALA A 127 6.17 2.73 10.14
N ASP A 128 5.93 3.38 11.28
CA ASP A 128 6.23 2.84 12.60
C ASP A 128 5.39 1.60 12.91
N SER A 129 4.12 1.61 12.48
CA SER A 129 3.19 0.49 12.68
C SER A 129 2.06 0.52 11.66
N TYR A 130 1.62 -0.66 11.21
CA TYR A 130 0.38 -0.75 10.43
C TYR A 130 -0.84 -0.25 11.21
N LYS A 131 -0.83 -0.35 12.55
CA LYS A 131 -1.90 0.17 13.41
C LYS A 131 -1.98 1.69 13.35
N THR A 132 -0.84 2.39 13.30
CA THR A 132 -0.78 3.83 13.10
C THR A 132 -1.40 4.22 11.76
N LEU A 133 -1.10 3.48 10.69
CA LEU A 133 -1.69 3.72 9.37
C LEU A 133 -3.21 3.52 9.37
N LEU A 134 -3.71 2.47 10.04
CA LEU A 134 -5.16 2.26 10.20
C LEU A 134 -5.82 3.36 11.05
N ALA A 135 -5.15 3.81 12.10
CA ALA A 135 -5.63 4.92 12.94
C ALA A 135 -5.68 6.24 12.19
N ASP A 136 -4.67 6.55 11.36
CA ASP A 136 -4.66 7.73 10.48
C ASP A 136 -5.85 7.71 9.50
N LEU A 137 -6.11 6.55 8.89
CA LEU A 137 -7.28 6.39 8.03
C LEU A 137 -8.57 6.64 8.79
N ARG A 138 -8.67 6.18 10.03
CA ARG A 138 -9.87 6.39 10.84
C ARG A 138 -10.11 7.85 11.17
N THR A 139 -9.06 8.60 11.53
CA THR A 139 -9.19 10.05 11.79
C THR A 139 -9.65 10.81 10.54
N PHE A 140 -9.26 10.35 9.34
CA PHE A 140 -9.72 10.91 8.07
C PHE A 140 -11.16 10.52 7.73
N ILE A 141 -11.51 9.25 7.88
CA ILE A 141 -12.78 8.69 7.39
C ILE A 141 -13.95 9.08 8.30
N GLN A 142 -13.79 9.09 9.62
CA GLN A 142 -14.87 9.36 10.55
C GLN A 142 -15.63 10.68 10.29
N PRO A 143 -14.97 11.82 10.03
CA PRO A 143 -15.67 13.06 9.68
C PRO A 143 -16.45 12.98 8.36
N LEU A 144 -16.00 12.16 7.41
CA LEU A 144 -16.68 11.98 6.12
C LEU A 144 -18.05 11.31 6.29
N ARG A 145 -18.23 10.45 7.28
CA ARG A 145 -19.52 9.80 7.58
C ARG A 145 -20.63 10.78 7.93
N ASN A 146 -20.29 11.92 8.48
CA ASN A 146 -21.25 12.98 8.79
C ASN A 146 -21.55 13.88 7.59
N ARG A 147 -20.72 13.80 6.55
CA ARG A 147 -20.79 14.65 5.36
C ARG A 147 -21.40 13.94 4.15
N TYR A 148 -21.24 12.62 4.07
CA TYR A 148 -21.69 11.82 2.94
C TYR A 148 -22.64 10.71 3.39
N ASP A 149 -23.60 10.38 2.51
CA ASP A 149 -24.53 9.27 2.74
C ASP A 149 -23.78 7.92 2.71
N SER A 150 -22.70 7.85 1.94
CA SER A 150 -21.84 6.66 1.80
C SER A 150 -20.36 7.00 1.66
N VAL A 151 -19.51 6.20 2.29
CA VAL A 151 -18.04 6.24 2.15
C VAL A 151 -17.55 4.87 1.73
N PHE A 152 -16.74 4.80 0.67
CA PHE A 152 -16.09 3.58 0.21
C PHE A 152 -14.57 3.74 0.20
N LEU A 153 -13.84 2.65 0.48
CA LEU A 153 -12.39 2.61 0.26
C LEU A 153 -12.07 2.00 -1.10
N VAL A 154 -11.13 2.64 -1.80
CA VAL A 154 -10.56 2.16 -3.05
C VAL A 154 -9.08 1.92 -2.82
N GLY A 155 -8.64 0.68 -2.81
CA GLY A 155 -7.24 0.35 -2.54
C GLY A 155 -6.56 -0.31 -3.73
N LEU A 156 -5.41 0.23 -4.14
CA LEU A 156 -4.59 -0.34 -5.20
C LEU A 156 -3.36 -1.03 -4.62
N SER A 157 -3.08 -2.26 -5.05
CA SER A 157 -1.87 -2.99 -4.66
C SER A 157 -1.69 -3.03 -3.13
N TRP A 158 -0.58 -2.58 -2.57
CA TRP A 158 -0.37 -2.49 -1.13
C TRP A 158 -1.46 -1.66 -0.42
N GLY A 159 -1.97 -0.61 -1.07
CA GLY A 159 -3.12 0.15 -0.57
C GLY A 159 -4.40 -0.69 -0.47
N GLY A 160 -4.56 -1.71 -1.33
CA GLY A 160 -5.65 -2.69 -1.23
C GLY A 160 -5.53 -3.57 0.01
N LYS A 161 -4.31 -3.96 0.39
CA LYS A 161 -4.04 -4.64 1.67
C LYS A 161 -4.44 -3.75 2.87
N LEU A 162 -4.04 -2.47 2.84
CA LEU A 162 -4.38 -1.53 3.91
C LEU A 162 -5.89 -1.28 3.99
N ALA A 163 -6.57 -1.14 2.84
CA ALA A 163 -8.03 -0.99 2.76
C ALA A 163 -8.76 -2.20 3.35
N LEU A 164 -8.31 -3.42 3.04
CA LEU A 164 -8.86 -4.64 3.61
C LEU A 164 -8.64 -4.70 5.11
N GLY A 165 -7.42 -4.40 5.59
CA GLY A 165 -7.12 -4.30 7.03
C GLY A 165 -8.03 -3.31 7.75
N TYR A 166 -8.29 -2.16 7.14
CA TYR A 166 -9.25 -1.17 7.68
C TYR A 166 -10.68 -1.70 7.73
N GLY A 167 -11.16 -2.30 6.63
CA GLY A 167 -12.50 -2.88 6.57
C GLY A 167 -12.75 -4.02 7.56
N LEU A 168 -11.70 -4.76 7.92
CA LEU A 168 -11.75 -5.79 8.96
C LEU A 168 -11.74 -5.20 10.38
N THR A 169 -11.07 -4.05 10.57
CA THR A 169 -10.94 -3.39 11.89
C THR A 169 -12.12 -2.47 12.19
N HIS A 170 -12.63 -1.75 11.18
CA HIS A 170 -13.65 -0.70 11.30
C HIS A 170 -14.74 -0.83 10.22
N PRO A 171 -15.43 -1.99 10.12
CA PRO A 171 -16.45 -2.21 9.08
C PRO A 171 -17.62 -1.23 9.15
N GLU A 172 -17.88 -0.65 10.32
CA GLU A 172 -18.95 0.32 10.56
C GLU A 172 -18.68 1.68 9.91
N ASP A 173 -17.44 1.98 9.54
CA ASP A 173 -17.06 3.30 9.04
C ASP A 173 -17.24 3.45 7.52
N ILE A 174 -17.41 2.35 6.79
CA ILE A 174 -17.47 2.34 5.32
C ILE A 174 -18.57 1.41 4.79
N ARG A 175 -19.03 1.65 3.57
CA ARG A 175 -20.07 0.84 2.91
C ARG A 175 -19.51 -0.36 2.14
N GLY A 176 -18.26 -0.34 1.74
CA GLY A 176 -17.64 -1.42 0.99
C GLY A 176 -16.22 -1.11 0.53
N LEU A 177 -15.60 -2.09 -0.09
CA LEU A 177 -14.21 -2.07 -0.54
C LEU A 177 -14.14 -2.26 -2.06
N VAL A 178 -13.39 -1.41 -2.74
CA VAL A 178 -12.94 -1.59 -4.12
C VAL A 178 -11.45 -1.91 -4.09
N LEU A 179 -11.08 -3.15 -4.40
CA LEU A 179 -9.72 -3.64 -4.35
C LEU A 179 -9.19 -3.85 -5.77
N ILE A 180 -8.17 -3.09 -6.15
CA ILE A 180 -7.56 -3.14 -7.47
C ILE A 180 -6.20 -3.83 -7.34
N THR A 181 -6.04 -5.02 -7.93
CA THR A 181 -4.81 -5.81 -7.85
C THR A 181 -4.19 -5.81 -6.45
N PRO A 182 -4.94 -6.17 -5.38
CA PRO A 182 -4.54 -5.88 -4.00
C PRO A 182 -3.34 -6.73 -3.55
N GLY A 183 -2.39 -6.09 -2.86
CA GLY A 183 -1.14 -6.68 -2.38
C GLY A 183 -1.30 -7.62 -1.18
N ILE A 184 -2.33 -8.47 -1.17
CA ILE A 184 -2.63 -9.43 -0.09
C ILE A 184 -1.77 -10.70 -0.25
N ARG A 185 -1.57 -11.13 -1.50
CA ARG A 185 -0.67 -12.23 -1.88
C ARG A 185 0.20 -11.75 -3.03
N ALA A 186 1.51 -11.82 -2.87
CA ALA A 186 2.45 -11.34 -3.87
C ALA A 186 3.19 -12.51 -4.54
N LEU A 187 3.43 -12.40 -5.86
CA LEU A 187 4.36 -13.26 -6.60
C LEU A 187 5.81 -12.79 -6.43
N VAL A 188 6.02 -11.48 -6.29
CA VAL A 188 7.34 -10.91 -6.05
C VAL A 188 7.71 -11.03 -4.58
N ASP A 189 8.92 -11.50 -4.33
CA ASP A 189 9.42 -11.69 -2.97
C ASP A 189 10.91 -11.33 -2.89
N VAL A 190 11.35 -10.98 -1.70
CA VAL A 190 12.77 -10.74 -1.44
C VAL A 190 13.48 -12.04 -1.08
N SER A 191 14.80 -12.08 -1.31
CA SER A 191 15.60 -13.26 -0.97
C SER A 191 15.51 -13.61 0.52
N LEU A 192 15.74 -14.89 0.87
CA LEU A 192 15.77 -15.33 2.27
C LEU A 192 16.74 -14.51 3.13
N PHE A 193 17.90 -14.15 2.57
CA PHE A 193 18.87 -13.28 3.24
C PHE A 193 18.29 -11.89 3.52
N THR A 194 17.55 -11.31 2.55
CA THR A 194 16.87 -10.02 2.76
C THR A 194 15.75 -10.13 3.80
N LYS A 195 15.00 -11.24 3.84
CA LYS A 195 14.00 -11.48 4.90
C LYS A 195 14.65 -11.50 6.29
N LEU A 196 15.80 -12.16 6.42
CA LEU A 196 16.56 -12.17 7.68
C LEU A 196 17.06 -10.76 8.04
N ARG A 197 17.56 -10.00 7.07
CA ARG A 197 17.93 -8.58 7.28
C ARG A 197 16.74 -7.76 7.77
N ILE A 198 15.58 -7.89 7.12
CA ILE A 198 14.35 -7.20 7.53
C ILE A 198 14.02 -7.55 8.99
N LEU A 199 14.04 -8.84 9.35
CA LEU A 199 13.74 -9.28 10.70
C LEU A 199 14.71 -8.67 11.73
N VAL A 200 16.02 -8.74 11.50
CA VAL A 200 17.02 -8.20 12.42
C VAL A 200 16.94 -6.67 12.48
N PHE A 201 16.87 -6.01 11.34
CA PHE A 201 16.90 -4.55 11.28
C PHE A 201 15.58 -3.89 11.71
N SER A 202 14.45 -4.57 11.59
CA SER A 202 13.21 -4.04 12.16
C SER A 202 13.29 -3.75 13.67
N TRP A 203 14.20 -4.44 14.37
CA TRP A 203 14.44 -4.23 15.82
C TRP A 203 15.66 -3.37 16.12
N THR A 204 16.73 -3.46 15.30
CA THR A 204 18.01 -2.79 15.59
C THR A 204 18.19 -1.49 14.81
N GLN A 205 17.69 -1.42 13.59
CA GLN A 205 17.80 -0.31 12.66
C GLN A 205 16.53 -0.20 11.80
N PRO A 206 15.36 0.12 12.37
CA PRO A 206 14.08 0.06 11.66
C PRO A 206 14.00 0.97 10.43
N LEU A 207 14.84 1.99 10.36
CA LEU A 207 14.93 2.92 9.22
C LEU A 207 15.85 2.42 8.09
N GLU A 208 16.47 1.23 8.23
CA GLU A 208 17.34 0.67 7.21
C GLU A 208 16.60 0.50 5.87
N PRO A 209 17.10 1.08 4.76
CA PRO A 209 16.45 1.00 3.47
C PRO A 209 16.62 -0.39 2.84
N ILE A 210 15.51 -0.96 2.42
CA ILE A 210 15.43 -2.23 1.68
C ILE A 210 14.85 -1.92 0.30
N ALA A 211 15.51 -2.37 -0.75
CA ALA A 211 15.01 -2.19 -2.12
C ALA A 211 13.67 -2.92 -2.31
N ILE A 212 12.70 -2.23 -2.92
CA ILE A 212 11.44 -2.84 -3.32
C ILE A 212 11.71 -3.68 -4.59
N PRO A 213 11.40 -4.99 -4.60
CA PRO A 213 11.78 -5.90 -5.69
C PRO A 213 10.81 -5.81 -6.89
N ILE A 214 10.47 -4.58 -7.31
CA ILE A 214 9.51 -4.33 -8.39
C ILE A 214 10.20 -3.41 -9.43
N VAL A 215 10.05 -3.75 -10.70
CA VAL A 215 10.53 -2.92 -11.81
C VAL A 215 9.36 -2.30 -12.57
N PRO A 216 9.53 -1.13 -13.20
CA PRO A 216 8.45 -0.40 -13.88
C PRO A 216 7.65 -1.22 -14.87
N GLU A 217 8.29 -2.15 -15.59
CA GLU A 217 7.67 -3.02 -16.59
C GLU A 217 6.72 -4.09 -16.00
N MET A 218 6.69 -4.21 -14.66
CA MET A 218 5.69 -5.04 -13.97
C MET A 218 4.37 -4.28 -13.75
N PHE A 219 4.43 -2.93 -13.68
CA PHE A 219 3.23 -2.10 -13.47
C PHE A 219 2.43 -1.95 -14.75
N THR A 220 3.10 -1.63 -15.87
CA THR A 220 2.48 -1.36 -17.16
C THR A 220 3.44 -1.68 -18.31
N THR A 221 2.88 -1.91 -19.50
CA THR A 221 3.66 -2.01 -20.75
C THR A 221 3.47 -0.78 -21.65
N THR A 222 2.64 0.17 -21.25
CA THR A 222 2.35 1.38 -22.02
C THR A 222 3.50 2.39 -21.91
N PRO A 223 4.18 2.75 -23.03
CA PRO A 223 5.42 3.53 -23.00
C PRO A 223 5.32 4.86 -22.24
N ARG A 224 4.21 5.61 -22.41
CA ARG A 224 4.01 6.88 -21.70
C ARG A 224 3.98 6.72 -20.18
N TYR A 225 3.41 5.62 -19.67
CA TYR A 225 3.35 5.37 -18.25
C TYR A 225 4.66 4.78 -17.70
N LEU A 226 5.40 4.01 -18.51
CA LEU A 226 6.78 3.63 -18.18
C LEU A 226 7.66 4.87 -18.03
N ASP A 227 7.61 5.82 -18.98
CA ASP A 227 8.35 7.07 -18.88
C ASP A 227 7.96 7.88 -17.64
N PHE A 228 6.66 7.98 -17.36
CA PHE A 228 6.15 8.59 -16.14
C PHE A 228 6.74 7.92 -14.87
N ILE A 229 6.64 6.60 -14.73
CA ILE A 229 7.13 5.86 -13.57
C ILE A 229 8.65 6.03 -13.39
N HIS A 230 9.42 6.02 -14.49
CA HIS A 230 10.87 6.20 -14.45
C HIS A 230 11.27 7.58 -13.94
N ARG A 231 10.54 8.62 -14.32
CA ARG A 231 10.86 10.02 -13.99
C ARG A 231 10.15 10.55 -12.76
N ASP A 232 9.24 9.78 -12.19
CA ASP A 232 8.45 10.20 -11.03
C ASP A 232 9.34 10.41 -9.79
N PRO A 233 9.53 11.65 -9.32
CA PRO A 233 10.37 11.95 -8.16
C PRO A 233 9.73 11.51 -6.83
N LEU A 234 8.42 11.25 -6.83
CA LEU A 234 7.70 10.80 -5.64
C LEU A 234 7.63 9.27 -5.53
N ARG A 235 8.02 8.55 -6.60
CA ARG A 235 8.10 7.08 -6.56
C ARG A 235 9.10 6.61 -5.50
N LEU A 236 8.68 5.65 -4.68
CA LEU A 236 9.57 4.96 -3.74
C LEU A 236 10.26 3.78 -4.41
N LYS A 237 11.59 3.75 -4.37
CA LYS A 237 12.41 2.60 -4.81
C LYS A 237 12.84 1.74 -3.63
N TYR A 238 12.71 2.28 -2.42
CA TYR A 238 13.08 1.64 -1.16
C TYR A 238 11.96 1.85 -0.15
N ALA A 239 11.76 0.85 0.69
CA ALA A 239 11.02 0.99 1.92
C ALA A 239 11.91 0.53 3.08
N THR A 240 11.60 0.93 4.30
CA THR A 240 12.44 0.58 5.45
C THR A 240 12.21 -0.85 5.92
N ALA A 241 13.18 -1.41 6.64
CA ALA A 241 13.03 -2.72 7.30
C ALA A 241 11.81 -2.74 8.23
N GLY A 242 11.58 -1.64 8.97
CA GLY A 242 10.38 -1.46 9.81
C GLY A 242 9.09 -1.54 9.02
N PHE A 243 9.01 -0.85 7.87
CA PHE A 243 7.82 -0.91 7.00
C PHE A 243 7.54 -2.34 6.49
N PHE A 244 8.55 -3.06 6.01
CA PHE A 244 8.37 -4.43 5.53
C PHE A 244 7.91 -5.37 6.66
N PHE A 245 8.47 -5.21 7.84
CA PHE A 245 8.07 -5.98 9.02
C PHE A 245 6.61 -5.70 9.40
N GLU A 246 6.21 -4.43 9.46
CA GLU A 246 4.83 -4.04 9.76
C GLU A 246 3.85 -4.43 8.65
N SER A 247 4.29 -4.42 7.39
CA SER A 247 3.50 -4.97 6.27
C SER A 247 3.22 -6.47 6.46
N HIS A 248 4.23 -7.24 6.88
CA HIS A 248 4.06 -8.67 7.18
C HIS A 248 3.15 -8.89 8.41
N ARG A 249 3.24 -8.03 9.44
CA ARG A 249 2.31 -8.10 10.58
C ARG A 249 0.86 -7.81 10.17
N LEU A 250 0.65 -6.91 9.21
CA LEU A 250 -0.68 -6.66 8.65
C LEU A 250 -1.20 -7.89 7.89
N ASP A 251 -0.34 -8.64 7.17
CA ASP A 251 -0.72 -9.91 6.53
C ASP A 251 -1.21 -10.91 7.58
N GLY A 252 -0.44 -11.11 8.65
CA GLY A 252 -0.83 -12.00 9.75
C GLY A 252 -2.13 -11.58 10.45
N TYR A 253 -2.36 -10.27 10.60
CA TYR A 253 -3.63 -9.76 11.13
C TYR A 253 -4.79 -10.10 10.20
N ILE A 254 -4.67 -9.80 8.90
CA ILE A 254 -5.70 -10.09 7.90
C ILE A 254 -6.04 -11.58 7.90
N ASP A 255 -5.03 -12.46 7.84
CA ASP A 255 -5.22 -13.91 7.83
C ASP A 255 -5.95 -14.40 9.10
N GLY A 256 -5.60 -13.82 10.26
CA GLY A 256 -6.20 -14.19 11.54
C GLY A 256 -7.68 -13.82 11.69
N VAL A 257 -8.16 -12.80 10.99
CA VAL A 257 -9.53 -12.28 11.15
C VAL A 257 -10.35 -12.24 9.85
N MET A 258 -9.84 -12.79 8.75
CA MET A 258 -10.46 -12.70 7.43
C MET A 258 -11.91 -13.21 7.40
N SER A 259 -12.23 -14.26 8.15
CA SER A 259 -13.58 -14.82 8.26
C SER A 259 -14.60 -13.84 8.89
N SER A 260 -14.14 -12.75 9.52
CA SER A 260 -15.01 -11.72 10.08
C SER A 260 -15.44 -10.63 9.08
N LEU A 261 -14.91 -10.63 7.85
CA LEU A 261 -15.28 -9.65 6.83
C LEU A 261 -16.77 -9.74 6.51
N ARG A 262 -17.45 -8.60 6.59
CA ARG A 262 -18.91 -8.50 6.33
C ARG A 262 -19.25 -7.46 5.26
N LEU A 263 -18.24 -6.73 4.80
CA LEU A 263 -18.42 -5.69 3.79
C LEU A 263 -18.53 -6.28 2.39
N PRO A 264 -19.29 -5.66 1.49
CA PRO A 264 -19.24 -5.97 0.07
C PRO A 264 -17.85 -5.59 -0.49
N VAL A 265 -17.32 -6.44 -1.37
CA VAL A 265 -16.01 -6.27 -1.98
C VAL A 265 -16.14 -6.38 -3.50
N GLN A 266 -15.67 -5.35 -4.20
CA GLN A 266 -15.38 -5.41 -5.62
C GLN A 266 -13.89 -5.67 -5.79
N LEU A 267 -13.54 -6.82 -6.39
CA LEU A 267 -12.16 -7.20 -6.68
C LEU A 267 -11.87 -7.07 -8.17
N PHE A 268 -10.82 -6.31 -8.49
CA PHE A 268 -10.27 -6.22 -9.84
C PHE A 268 -8.94 -6.95 -9.91
N LEU A 269 -8.81 -7.89 -10.84
CA LEU A 269 -7.61 -8.65 -11.10
C LEU A 269 -7.09 -8.35 -12.51
N ALA A 270 -5.76 -8.33 -12.67
CA ALA A 270 -5.10 -8.18 -13.96
C ALA A 270 -4.57 -9.55 -14.43
N GLY A 271 -5.01 -10.01 -15.60
CA GLY A 271 -4.66 -11.36 -16.10
C GLY A 271 -3.17 -11.54 -16.38
N ARG A 272 -2.44 -10.43 -16.63
CA ARG A 272 -0.99 -10.41 -16.84
C ARG A 272 -0.23 -9.82 -15.66
N ASP A 273 -0.80 -9.86 -14.46
CA ASP A 273 -0.12 -9.39 -13.25
C ASP A 273 1.13 -10.24 -12.96
N ARG A 274 2.25 -9.56 -12.74
CA ARG A 274 3.53 -10.17 -12.40
C ARG A 274 3.96 -9.86 -10.96
N ILE A 275 3.13 -9.10 -10.24
CA ILE A 275 3.38 -8.64 -8.87
C ILE A 275 2.49 -9.41 -7.90
N ILE A 276 1.22 -9.65 -8.27
CA ILE A 276 0.19 -10.21 -7.41
C ILE A 276 -0.17 -11.64 -7.84
N ASP A 277 -0.29 -12.52 -6.86
CA ASP A 277 -0.88 -13.84 -7.02
C ASP A 277 -2.42 -13.73 -7.02
N ASN A 278 -2.98 -13.64 -8.21
CA ASN A 278 -4.43 -13.49 -8.39
C ASN A 278 -5.23 -14.61 -7.72
N GLU A 279 -4.76 -15.87 -7.83
CA GLU A 279 -5.44 -17.02 -7.24
C GLU A 279 -5.36 -17.00 -5.73
N GLY A 280 -4.18 -16.71 -5.18
CA GLY A 280 -4.00 -16.56 -3.74
C GLY A 280 -4.86 -15.43 -3.15
N VAL A 281 -4.99 -14.30 -3.86
CA VAL A 281 -5.88 -13.19 -3.46
C VAL A 281 -7.35 -13.62 -3.47
N ARG A 282 -7.79 -14.30 -4.53
CA ARG A 282 -9.15 -14.80 -4.67
C ARG A 282 -9.51 -15.73 -3.51
N LEU A 283 -8.66 -16.72 -3.23
CA LEU A 283 -8.88 -17.69 -2.16
C LEU A 283 -8.99 -17.03 -0.78
N VAL A 284 -8.17 -16.01 -0.50
CA VAL A 284 -8.25 -15.27 0.78
C VAL A 284 -9.57 -14.53 0.90
N LEU A 285 -10.00 -13.80 -0.14
CA LEU A 285 -11.23 -13.01 -0.08
C LEU A 285 -12.48 -13.87 -0.05
N GLU A 286 -12.50 -15.03 -0.70
CA GLU A 286 -13.60 -16.00 -0.63
C GLU A 286 -13.85 -16.56 0.77
N GLN A 287 -12.82 -16.63 1.63
CA GLN A 287 -12.97 -17.04 3.02
C GLN A 287 -13.82 -16.08 3.85
N GLY A 288 -13.82 -14.78 3.50
CA GLY A 288 -14.50 -13.74 4.27
C GLY A 288 -15.71 -13.15 3.58
N ALA A 289 -15.55 -12.62 2.38
CA ALA A 289 -16.59 -11.85 1.71
C ALA A 289 -17.73 -12.70 1.12
N GLN A 290 -17.50 -13.99 0.85
CA GLN A 290 -18.51 -14.97 0.36
C GLN A 290 -19.43 -14.37 -0.74
N ASP A 291 -20.74 -14.36 -0.48
CA ASP A 291 -21.77 -13.88 -1.43
C ASP A 291 -21.67 -12.36 -1.74
N LYS A 292 -20.82 -11.62 -1.05
CA LYS A 292 -20.58 -10.19 -1.25
C LYS A 292 -19.29 -9.87 -2.02
N LEU A 293 -18.60 -10.89 -2.51
CA LEU A 293 -17.42 -10.74 -3.35
C LEU A 293 -17.81 -10.76 -4.83
N GLU A 294 -17.48 -9.70 -5.53
CA GLU A 294 -17.60 -9.62 -6.98
C GLU A 294 -16.23 -9.45 -7.61
N ILE A 295 -15.91 -10.31 -8.57
CA ILE A 295 -14.60 -10.35 -9.21
C ILE A 295 -14.74 -9.95 -10.67
N VAL A 296 -13.88 -9.04 -11.11
CA VAL A 296 -13.72 -8.67 -12.52
C VAL A 296 -12.26 -8.84 -12.90
N THR A 297 -11.99 -9.72 -13.87
CA THR A 297 -10.64 -9.92 -14.40
C THR A 297 -10.44 -9.16 -15.70
N TYR A 298 -9.35 -8.44 -15.78
CA TYR A 298 -8.87 -7.72 -16.97
C TYR A 298 -7.77 -8.56 -17.60
N GLU A 299 -8.16 -9.50 -18.48
CA GLU A 299 -7.29 -10.58 -18.98
C GLU A 299 -6.01 -10.06 -19.66
N ASP A 300 -6.11 -8.93 -20.38
CA ASP A 300 -5.00 -8.37 -21.15
C ASP A 300 -4.20 -7.32 -20.38
N GLN A 301 -4.59 -6.97 -19.14
CA GLN A 301 -3.98 -5.91 -18.39
C GLN A 301 -2.85 -6.40 -17.50
N THR A 302 -1.88 -5.52 -17.27
CA THR A 302 -0.83 -5.65 -16.26
C THR A 302 -1.28 -5.02 -14.94
N HIS A 303 -0.42 -5.02 -13.93
CA HIS A 303 -0.74 -4.64 -12.55
C HIS A 303 -1.49 -3.30 -12.41
N SER A 304 -1.13 -2.29 -13.19
CA SER A 304 -1.68 -0.93 -13.04
C SER A 304 -2.87 -0.68 -13.98
N ILE A 305 -4.00 -1.36 -13.74
CA ILE A 305 -5.24 -1.23 -14.53
C ILE A 305 -5.69 0.23 -14.66
N GLN A 306 -5.48 1.05 -13.63
CA GLN A 306 -5.84 2.48 -13.62
C GLN A 306 -5.05 3.33 -14.65
N PHE A 307 -3.91 2.83 -15.13
CA PHE A 307 -3.16 3.44 -16.22
C PHE A 307 -3.68 2.98 -17.59
N ASP A 308 -3.80 1.68 -17.76
CA ASP A 308 -3.98 1.07 -19.07
C ASP A 308 -5.46 1.00 -19.49
N ALA A 309 -6.40 0.96 -18.55
CA ALA A 309 -7.85 0.88 -18.81
C ALA A 309 -8.68 1.75 -17.84
N PRO A 310 -8.36 3.05 -17.63
CA PRO A 310 -9.01 3.88 -16.61
C PRO A 310 -10.51 4.07 -16.84
N GLU A 311 -10.95 4.23 -18.09
CA GLU A 311 -12.36 4.45 -18.44
C GLU A 311 -13.21 3.22 -18.11
N ARG A 312 -12.73 2.01 -18.47
CA ARG A 312 -13.40 0.76 -18.19
C ARG A 312 -13.41 0.48 -16.68
N LEU A 313 -12.26 0.68 -16.02
CA LEU A 313 -12.15 0.52 -14.56
C LEU A 313 -13.19 1.38 -13.82
N VAL A 314 -13.27 2.66 -14.18
CA VAL A 314 -14.23 3.60 -13.57
C VAL A 314 -15.67 3.20 -13.88
N GLN A 315 -15.97 2.75 -15.09
CA GLN A 315 -17.31 2.26 -15.45
C GLN A 315 -17.73 1.07 -14.58
N ASP A 316 -16.83 0.09 -14.38
CA ASP A 316 -17.10 -1.10 -13.58
C ASP A 316 -17.23 -0.73 -12.07
N ILE A 317 -16.36 0.15 -11.55
CA ILE A 317 -16.48 0.69 -10.18
C ILE A 317 -17.84 1.36 -9.99
N VAL A 318 -18.23 2.27 -10.86
CA VAL A 318 -19.49 3.01 -10.75
C VAL A 318 -20.70 2.08 -10.81
N LYS A 319 -20.67 1.07 -11.70
CA LYS A 319 -21.71 0.06 -11.78
C LYS A 319 -21.91 -0.69 -10.46
N TRP A 320 -20.82 -1.02 -9.80
CA TRP A 320 -20.85 -1.70 -8.51
C TRP A 320 -21.32 -0.78 -7.39
N LEU A 321 -20.75 0.44 -7.27
CA LEU A 321 -21.11 1.41 -6.23
C LEU A 321 -22.61 1.70 -6.18
N LYS A 322 -23.28 1.82 -7.33
CA LYS A 322 -24.73 2.09 -7.42
C LYS A 322 -25.62 1.06 -6.74
N ARG A 323 -25.10 -0.13 -6.41
CA ARG A 323 -25.85 -1.18 -5.71
C ARG A 323 -25.76 -1.09 -4.19
N TYR A 324 -24.75 -0.34 -3.69
CA TYR A 324 -24.44 -0.26 -2.27
C TYR A 324 -24.49 1.18 -1.71
N GLN A 325 -24.92 2.14 -2.53
CA GLN A 325 -25.14 3.54 -2.13
C GLN A 325 -26.40 3.73 -1.31
#